data_40d7a41331dbe83e5994fd3781b6c531
#
_entry.id   40d7a41331dbe83e5994fd3781b6c531
#
_cell.length_a   1.000
_cell.length_b   1.000
_cell.length_c   1.000
_cell.angle_alpha   90.00
_cell.angle_beta   90.00
_cell.angle_gamma   90.00
#
_symmetry.space_group_name_H-M   'P 1'
#
loop_
_entity.id
_entity.type
_entity.pdbx_description
1 polymer ?
#
loop_
_entity_poly.entity_id
_entity_poly.type
_entity_poly.pdbx_seq_one_letter_code
_entity_poly.pdbx_strand_id
1 'polypeptide(L)'
;MKRPLRHLLSVIGILLLAVTGLTGCIATPDSAGGDPGAVRIGTLRGQPHLYAPYFMQQFAPPGTTYEIVLFENSPDIKNALASGAVDIGVLGAPAMLAGIAANQEVAIIASAADGGSGFVGRPDIRSPQDLRGKRIGFPAGSSQEIALKLTLRAHGLDPDADVQLVNLAYSDMAGAYTAGRVDAFLSAEMGVSLARQAGAHQILSPYETPIGATNIVLGGNGRFLDEHPDRARETVQSFTGAIEFMKGDHEAWATGLVETFGMERAVTDIAIQNVMLRWELDDEFRQRVTELARQMVEFDQLPTAPDMTKVFRTEFLDTPASR
;
A
#
# COMPACT_ATOMS: atom_id res chain seq x y z
N MET A 1 62.28 -35.61 20.10
CA MET A 1 62.67 -36.40 21.31
C MET A 1 61.47 -36.59 22.21
N LYS A 2 61.03 -37.85 22.34
CA LYS A 2 60.50 -38.58 23.53
C LYS A 2 59.22 -38.01 24.23
N ARG A 3 58.16 -38.79 24.09
CA ARG A 3 56.98 -39.04 24.97
C ARG A 3 57.39 -39.29 26.45
N PRO A 4 56.51 -39.44 27.48
CA PRO A 4 55.26 -40.27 27.46
C PRO A 4 54.09 -39.64 28.27
N LEU A 5 52.86 -39.89 27.97
CA LEU A 5 51.86 -40.90 28.41
C LEU A 5 51.90 -41.30 29.91
N ARG A 6 50.79 -41.04 30.63
CA ARG A 6 50.29 -41.96 31.67
C ARG A 6 48.85 -41.69 32.10
N HIS A 7 48.07 -42.74 32.04
CA HIS A 7 46.73 -43.06 32.49
C HIS A 7 46.44 -42.72 33.96
N LEU A 8 45.20 -42.52 34.35
CA LEU A 8 44.54 -43.39 35.33
C LEU A 8 42.99 -43.25 35.25
N LEU A 9 42.41 -44.40 35.38
CA LEU A 9 40.98 -44.78 35.31
C LEU A 9 40.24 -44.51 36.65
N SER A 10 38.88 -44.47 36.51
CA SER A 10 37.83 -44.94 37.39
C SER A 10 37.37 -44.03 38.53
N VAL A 11 36.06 -43.72 38.52
CA VAL A 11 35.08 -44.37 39.40
C VAL A 11 33.67 -44.02 38.92
N ILE A 12 32.87 -45.06 38.71
CA ILE A 12 31.42 -45.06 38.44
C ILE A 12 30.69 -44.71 39.74
N GLY A 13 29.81 -43.69 39.68
CA GLY A 13 28.84 -43.41 40.71
C GLY A 13 27.47 -43.20 40.09
N ILE A 14 26.67 -44.29 40.13
CA ILE A 14 25.24 -44.25 39.71
C ILE A 14 24.49 -43.46 40.80
N LEU A 15 23.89 -42.30 40.43
CA LEU A 15 22.88 -41.65 41.26
C LEU A 15 21.62 -41.52 40.38
N LEU A 16 20.66 -42.42 40.62
CA LEU A 16 19.29 -42.25 40.17
C LEU A 16 18.69 -41.05 40.88
N LEU A 17 18.39 -39.98 40.17
CA LEU A 17 17.52 -38.91 40.63
C LEU A 17 16.28 -38.88 39.76
N ALA A 18 15.15 -39.09 40.42
CA ALA A 18 13.80 -39.02 39.88
C ALA A 18 13.55 -37.68 39.16
N VAL A 19 13.33 -37.71 37.84
CA VAL A 19 12.84 -36.57 37.08
C VAL A 19 11.33 -36.54 37.24
N THR A 20 10.84 -35.77 38.19
CA THR A 20 9.43 -35.31 38.21
C THR A 20 9.25 -34.33 37.06
N GLY A 21 8.37 -34.75 36.14
CA GLY A 21 8.03 -33.93 34.96
C GLY A 21 7.42 -32.58 35.37
N LEU A 22 8.13 -31.50 35.12
CA LEU A 22 7.54 -30.21 34.87
C LEU A 22 7.38 -30.08 33.35
N THR A 23 6.19 -30.35 32.85
CA THR A 23 5.71 -29.87 31.58
C THR A 23 5.62 -28.34 31.67
N GLY A 24 6.74 -27.66 31.48
CA GLY A 24 6.77 -26.24 31.23
C GLY A 24 6.14 -26.01 29.87
N CYS A 25 4.93 -25.46 29.82
CA CYS A 25 4.39 -24.81 28.62
C CYS A 25 5.45 -23.79 28.18
N ILE A 26 6.11 -24.08 27.06
CA ILE A 26 6.84 -23.05 26.33
C ILE A 26 5.77 -22.08 25.84
N ALA A 27 5.57 -20.99 26.58
CA ALA A 27 4.81 -19.88 26.08
C ALA A 27 5.57 -19.36 24.86
N THR A 28 4.99 -19.56 23.68
CA THR A 28 5.35 -18.78 22.51
C THR A 28 5.21 -17.31 22.89
N PRO A 29 6.16 -16.41 22.52
CA PRO A 29 5.98 -15.00 22.79
C PRO A 29 4.66 -14.56 22.14
N ASP A 30 3.71 -14.14 22.99
CA ASP A 30 2.49 -13.49 22.57
C ASP A 30 2.88 -12.31 21.65
N SER A 31 2.53 -12.44 20.38
CA SER A 31 2.42 -11.30 19.49
C SER A 31 1.41 -10.35 20.11
N ALA A 32 1.84 -9.10 20.33
CA ALA A 32 1.14 -7.93 20.86
C ALA A 32 -0.39 -8.10 20.95
N GLY A 33 -0.95 -7.97 22.16
CA GLY A 33 -2.34 -8.25 22.51
C GLY A 33 -3.35 -7.40 21.73
N GLY A 34 -3.71 -7.85 20.53
CA GLY A 34 -4.88 -7.41 19.80
C GLY A 34 -6.12 -8.17 20.28
N ASP A 35 -7.29 -7.59 20.15
CA ASP A 35 -8.57 -8.26 20.37
C ASP A 35 -8.69 -9.45 19.40
N PRO A 36 -8.78 -10.71 19.88
CA PRO A 36 -8.88 -11.88 19.01
C PRO A 36 -10.10 -11.87 18.07
N GLY A 37 -11.04 -10.95 18.33
CA GLY A 37 -12.23 -10.73 17.52
C GLY A 37 -12.12 -9.54 16.56
N ALA A 38 -11.08 -8.73 16.59
CA ALA A 38 -10.94 -7.58 15.71
C ALA A 38 -10.65 -7.98 14.25
N VAL A 39 -11.16 -7.19 13.29
CA VAL A 39 -10.73 -7.27 11.88
C VAL A 39 -9.45 -6.46 11.73
N ARG A 40 -8.38 -7.10 11.26
CA ARG A 40 -7.07 -6.46 11.08
C ARG A 40 -7.00 -5.80 9.71
N ILE A 41 -6.73 -4.49 9.70
CA ILE A 41 -6.72 -3.67 8.50
C ILE A 41 -5.32 -3.12 8.24
N GLY A 42 -4.70 -3.58 7.15
CA GLY A 42 -3.42 -3.06 6.68
C GLY A 42 -3.58 -1.72 5.95
N THR A 43 -2.72 -0.73 6.27
CA THR A 43 -2.67 0.54 5.55
C THR A 43 -1.25 1.11 5.56
N LEU A 44 -0.99 2.12 4.73
CA LEU A 44 0.31 2.80 4.69
C LEU A 44 0.38 3.97 5.68
N ARG A 45 1.56 4.14 6.26
CA ARG A 45 1.84 5.28 7.13
C ARG A 45 1.82 6.59 6.34
N GLY A 46 1.08 7.57 6.85
CA GLY A 46 1.22 8.96 6.42
C GLY A 46 0.77 9.26 4.99
N GLN A 47 -0.15 8.46 4.43
CA GLN A 47 -0.69 8.67 3.09
C GLN A 47 -2.16 9.12 3.17
N PRO A 48 -2.51 10.34 2.67
CA PRO A 48 -3.87 10.86 2.78
C PRO A 48 -4.94 9.96 2.18
N HIS A 49 -4.67 9.38 1.02
CA HIS A 49 -5.60 8.53 0.28
C HIS A 49 -5.77 7.10 0.86
N LEU A 50 -5.01 6.76 1.92
CA LEU A 50 -5.12 5.49 2.64
C LEU A 50 -5.58 5.69 4.10
N TYR A 51 -6.20 6.84 4.42
CA TYR A 51 -6.54 7.20 5.79
C TYR A 51 -7.89 6.66 6.28
N ALA A 52 -8.77 6.23 5.37
CA ALA A 52 -10.12 5.75 5.72
C ALA A 52 -10.17 4.74 6.89
N PRO A 53 -9.22 3.81 7.08
CA PRO A 53 -9.23 2.87 8.21
C PRO A 53 -9.35 3.55 9.58
N TYR A 54 -8.82 4.75 9.75
CA TYR A 54 -8.87 5.48 11.02
C TYR A 54 -10.26 6.01 11.39
N PHE A 55 -11.15 6.12 10.40
CA PHE A 55 -12.54 6.53 10.61
C PHE A 55 -13.52 5.35 10.65
N MET A 56 -13.12 4.15 10.22
CA MET A 56 -14.03 3.01 10.09
C MET A 56 -14.73 2.62 11.39
N GLN A 57 -14.08 2.78 12.54
CA GLN A 57 -14.68 2.44 13.84
C GLN A 57 -15.95 3.24 14.13
N GLN A 58 -16.09 4.44 13.57
CA GLN A 58 -17.30 5.29 13.74
C GLN A 58 -18.53 4.70 13.01
N PHE A 59 -18.29 3.85 12.03
CA PHE A 59 -19.30 3.23 11.16
C PHE A 59 -19.44 1.72 11.42
N ALA A 60 -18.71 1.20 12.40
CA ALA A 60 -18.73 -0.21 12.73
C ALA A 60 -20.08 -0.62 13.35
N PRO A 61 -20.66 -1.77 12.97
CA PRO A 61 -21.80 -2.31 13.67
C PRO A 61 -21.43 -2.69 15.11
N PRO A 62 -22.42 -2.77 16.04
CA PRO A 62 -22.16 -3.15 17.42
C PRO A 62 -21.43 -4.50 17.53
N GLY A 63 -20.33 -4.51 18.28
CA GLY A 63 -19.50 -5.71 18.50
C GLY A 63 -18.40 -5.92 17.45
N THR A 64 -18.29 -5.07 16.42
CA THR A 64 -17.19 -5.10 15.46
C THR A 64 -16.11 -4.10 15.87
N THR A 65 -14.87 -4.56 15.92
CA THR A 65 -13.67 -3.75 16.21
C THR A 65 -12.67 -3.88 15.07
N TYR A 66 -11.91 -2.81 14.82
CA TYR A 66 -10.87 -2.74 13.81
C TYR A 66 -9.50 -2.52 14.46
N GLU A 67 -8.52 -3.32 14.06
CA GLU A 67 -7.12 -3.15 14.42
C GLU A 67 -6.36 -2.66 13.18
N ILE A 68 -5.71 -1.50 13.28
CA ILE A 68 -4.94 -0.93 12.18
C ILE A 68 -3.50 -1.40 12.26
N VAL A 69 -3.01 -2.03 11.18
CA VAL A 69 -1.64 -2.48 11.03
C VAL A 69 -0.94 -1.60 9.99
N LEU A 70 0.13 -0.93 10.41
CA LEU A 70 0.87 0.01 9.56
C LEU A 70 2.00 -0.66 8.79
N PHE A 71 2.09 -0.30 7.51
CA PHE A 71 3.14 -0.74 6.58
C PHE A 71 3.81 0.46 5.90
N GLU A 72 4.98 0.22 5.29
CA GLU A 72 5.75 1.25 4.58
C GLU A 72 5.53 1.18 3.05
N ASN A 73 5.01 0.07 2.53
CA ASN A 73 4.74 -0.12 1.10
C ASN A 73 3.56 -1.06 0.85
N SER A 74 2.96 -0.97 -0.34
CA SER A 74 1.82 -1.82 -0.74
C SER A 74 2.17 -3.31 -0.93
N PRO A 75 3.35 -3.70 -1.44
CA PRO A 75 3.74 -5.10 -1.49
C PRO A 75 3.71 -5.82 -0.14
N ASP A 76 4.09 -5.15 0.95
CA ASP A 76 4.04 -5.74 2.30
C ASP A 76 2.60 -5.95 2.78
N ILE A 77 1.68 -5.01 2.51
CA ILE A 77 0.25 -5.20 2.79
C ILE A 77 -0.31 -6.40 2.00
N LYS A 78 0.02 -6.50 0.71
CA LYS A 78 -0.38 -7.63 -0.14
C LYS A 78 0.15 -8.97 0.41
N ASN A 79 1.40 -9.01 0.88
CA ASN A 79 1.97 -10.20 1.51
C ASN A 79 1.27 -10.54 2.83
N ALA A 80 0.93 -9.54 3.63
CA ALA A 80 0.18 -9.70 4.88
C ALA A 80 -1.25 -10.21 4.62
N LEU A 81 -1.92 -9.72 3.56
CA LEU A 81 -3.20 -10.26 3.09
C LEU A 81 -3.05 -11.73 2.67
N ALA A 82 -2.10 -12.05 1.81
CA ALA A 82 -1.90 -13.40 1.30
C ALA A 82 -1.57 -14.42 2.41
N SER A 83 -0.87 -14.01 3.46
CA SER A 83 -0.56 -14.86 4.62
C SER A 83 -1.67 -14.93 5.67
N GLY A 84 -2.67 -14.03 5.62
CA GLY A 84 -3.68 -13.87 6.65
C GLY A 84 -3.16 -13.14 7.90
N ALA A 85 -2.04 -12.40 7.80
CA ALA A 85 -1.57 -11.53 8.88
C ALA A 85 -2.47 -10.29 9.04
N VAL A 86 -3.11 -9.84 7.94
CA VAL A 86 -4.24 -8.91 7.96
C VAL A 86 -5.40 -9.49 7.16
N ASP A 87 -6.61 -9.08 7.48
CA ASP A 87 -7.85 -9.58 6.87
C ASP A 87 -8.26 -8.73 5.67
N ILE A 88 -8.10 -7.43 5.80
CA ILE A 88 -8.40 -6.40 4.80
C ILE A 88 -7.19 -5.48 4.66
N GLY A 89 -6.99 -4.85 3.50
CA GLY A 89 -5.90 -3.92 3.27
C GLY A 89 -6.30 -2.78 2.34
N VAL A 90 -5.87 -1.56 2.65
CA VAL A 90 -5.93 -0.41 1.75
C VAL A 90 -4.55 -0.23 1.13
N LEU A 91 -4.42 -0.41 -0.18
CA LEU A 91 -3.13 -0.50 -0.84
C LEU A 91 -3.20 -0.16 -2.33
N GLY A 92 -2.05 0.00 -2.98
CA GLY A 92 -1.96 0.23 -4.42
C GLY A 92 -2.50 -0.94 -5.26
N ALA A 93 -3.30 -0.64 -6.27
CA ALA A 93 -3.85 -1.63 -7.21
C ALA A 93 -2.77 -2.53 -7.85
N PRO A 94 -1.56 -2.05 -8.24
CA PRO A 94 -0.52 -2.91 -8.78
C PRO A 94 -0.09 -4.04 -7.84
N ALA A 95 0.00 -3.77 -6.54
CA ALA A 95 0.37 -4.81 -5.57
C ALA A 95 -0.69 -5.92 -5.51
N MET A 96 -1.99 -5.56 -5.54
CA MET A 96 -3.07 -6.55 -5.60
C MET A 96 -3.01 -7.37 -6.89
N LEU A 97 -2.85 -6.73 -8.05
CA LEU A 97 -2.71 -7.40 -9.33
C LEU A 97 -1.52 -8.37 -9.34
N ALA A 98 -0.40 -7.98 -8.75
CA ALA A 98 0.77 -8.86 -8.63
C ALA A 98 0.50 -10.09 -7.74
N GLY A 99 -0.24 -9.92 -6.65
CA GLY A 99 -0.66 -11.04 -5.80
C GLY A 99 -1.56 -12.01 -6.54
N ILE A 100 -2.57 -11.49 -7.23
CA ILE A 100 -3.54 -12.31 -7.98
C ILE A 100 -2.85 -13.03 -9.16
N ALA A 101 -1.96 -12.35 -9.89
CA ALA A 101 -1.16 -12.95 -10.95
C ALA A 101 -0.25 -14.09 -10.45
N ALA A 102 0.20 -14.00 -9.19
CA ALA A 102 0.95 -15.05 -8.50
C ALA A 102 0.05 -16.14 -7.87
N ASN A 103 -1.25 -16.16 -8.18
CA ASN A 103 -2.25 -17.09 -7.62
C ASN A 103 -2.34 -17.05 -6.09
N GLN A 104 -2.08 -15.90 -5.46
CA GLN A 104 -2.33 -15.70 -4.04
C GLN A 104 -3.84 -15.53 -3.80
N GLU A 105 -4.33 -16.01 -2.67
CA GLU A 105 -5.75 -15.93 -2.28
C GLU A 105 -6.08 -14.51 -1.77
N VAL A 106 -6.09 -13.55 -2.67
CA VAL A 106 -6.45 -12.15 -2.41
C VAL A 106 -7.34 -11.62 -3.53
N ALA A 107 -8.22 -10.67 -3.23
CA ALA A 107 -9.11 -10.07 -4.22
C ALA A 107 -9.36 -8.59 -3.92
N ILE A 108 -9.70 -7.81 -4.95
CA ILE A 108 -10.18 -6.42 -4.80
C ILE A 108 -11.67 -6.47 -4.48
N ILE A 109 -12.07 -5.83 -3.37
CA ILE A 109 -13.46 -5.82 -2.88
C ILE A 109 -14.11 -4.43 -2.94
N ALA A 110 -13.31 -3.37 -3.06
CA ALA A 110 -13.75 -2.01 -3.37
C ALA A 110 -12.60 -1.23 -4.03
N SER A 111 -12.88 -0.11 -4.68
CA SER A 111 -11.89 0.94 -4.87
C SER A 111 -11.68 1.69 -3.54
N ALA A 112 -10.69 2.59 -3.46
CA ALA A 112 -10.47 3.38 -2.26
C ALA A 112 -10.20 4.85 -2.59
N ALA A 113 -9.32 5.10 -3.54
CA ALA A 113 -9.04 6.43 -4.04
C ALA A 113 -8.38 6.36 -5.42
N ASP A 114 -8.72 7.34 -6.24
CA ASP A 114 -7.98 7.71 -7.44
C ASP A 114 -7.14 8.96 -7.16
N GLY A 115 -6.19 9.30 -8.03
CA GLY A 115 -5.35 10.48 -7.87
C GLY A 115 -4.31 10.34 -6.75
N GLY A 116 -4.07 11.43 -6.04
CA GLY A 116 -3.06 11.47 -4.99
C GLY A 116 -1.64 11.31 -5.49
N SER A 117 -1.34 11.70 -6.73
CA SER A 117 -0.03 11.62 -7.36
C SER A 117 0.32 12.91 -8.07
N GLY A 118 1.62 13.17 -8.24
CA GLY A 118 2.10 14.32 -9.02
C GLY A 118 3.43 14.05 -9.67
N PHE A 119 3.63 14.61 -10.86
CA PHE A 119 4.91 14.63 -11.55
C PHE A 119 5.51 16.04 -11.42
N VAL A 120 6.45 16.19 -10.53
CA VAL A 120 7.04 17.48 -10.16
C VAL A 120 8.53 17.50 -10.42
N GLY A 121 9.08 18.68 -10.66
CA GLY A 121 10.51 18.85 -10.93
C GLY A 121 11.02 20.25 -10.66
N ARG A 122 12.32 20.43 -10.94
CA ARG A 122 13.02 21.70 -10.77
C ARG A 122 12.48 22.78 -11.71
N PRO A 123 12.56 24.06 -11.33
CA PRO A 123 12.03 25.17 -12.12
C PRO A 123 12.59 25.30 -13.56
N ASP A 124 13.73 24.71 -13.86
CA ASP A 124 14.34 24.69 -15.20
C ASP A 124 13.77 23.60 -16.12
N ILE A 125 13.03 22.62 -15.58
CA ILE A 125 12.35 21.58 -16.36
C ILE A 125 10.96 22.09 -16.73
N ARG A 126 10.82 22.71 -17.90
CA ARG A 126 9.59 23.40 -18.35
C ARG A 126 8.81 22.65 -19.42
N SER A 127 9.43 21.65 -20.02
CA SER A 127 8.83 20.81 -21.06
C SER A 127 9.20 19.34 -20.83
N PRO A 128 8.47 18.39 -21.42
CA PRO A 128 8.85 16.98 -21.39
C PRO A 128 10.27 16.73 -21.92
N GLN A 129 10.72 17.50 -22.91
CA GLN A 129 12.04 17.34 -23.55
C GLN A 129 13.19 17.72 -22.62
N ASP A 130 12.94 18.59 -21.63
CA ASP A 130 13.92 18.97 -20.60
C ASP A 130 14.21 17.81 -19.63
N LEU A 131 13.40 16.76 -19.64
CA LEU A 131 13.61 15.53 -18.86
C LEU A 131 14.75 14.65 -19.42
N ARG A 132 15.20 14.86 -20.68
CA ARG A 132 16.29 14.07 -21.26
C ARG A 132 17.56 14.16 -20.41
N GLY A 133 18.09 12.97 -20.05
CA GLY A 133 19.27 12.83 -19.20
C GLY A 133 19.06 13.17 -17.72
N LYS A 134 17.86 13.58 -17.32
CA LYS A 134 17.56 13.91 -15.91
C LYS A 134 17.35 12.66 -15.07
N ARG A 135 17.65 12.78 -13.77
CA ARG A 135 17.37 11.76 -12.76
C ARG A 135 15.93 11.93 -12.28
N ILE A 136 15.13 10.91 -12.48
CA ILE A 136 13.69 10.96 -12.14
C ILE A 136 13.40 9.92 -11.08
N GLY A 137 12.97 10.39 -9.88
CA GLY A 137 12.57 9.53 -8.77
C GLY A 137 11.20 8.88 -9.01
N PHE A 138 11.05 7.64 -8.59
CA PHE A 138 9.79 6.92 -8.64
C PHE A 138 9.74 5.80 -7.59
N PRO A 139 8.56 5.41 -7.08
CA PRO A 139 8.40 4.25 -6.18
C PRO A 139 8.14 2.98 -7.02
N ALA A 140 9.05 2.02 -6.96
CA ALA A 140 8.93 0.79 -7.75
C ALA A 140 7.71 -0.07 -7.32
N GLY A 141 7.09 -0.76 -8.29
CA GLY A 141 5.92 -1.62 -8.09
C GLY A 141 4.62 -0.86 -7.79
N SER A 142 4.56 0.43 -8.13
CA SER A 142 3.42 1.30 -7.87
C SER A 142 2.72 1.74 -9.16
N SER A 143 1.49 2.28 -9.03
CA SER A 143 0.79 2.96 -10.14
C SER A 143 1.56 4.17 -10.63
N GLN A 144 2.33 4.83 -9.76
CA GLN A 144 3.18 5.97 -10.10
C GLN A 144 4.31 5.58 -11.06
N GLU A 145 4.90 4.40 -10.90
CA GLU A 145 5.90 3.91 -11.86
C GLU A 145 5.30 3.73 -13.25
N ILE A 146 4.14 3.07 -13.33
CA ILE A 146 3.45 2.85 -14.61
C ILE A 146 3.05 4.20 -15.24
N ALA A 147 2.45 5.09 -14.44
CA ALA A 147 2.09 6.43 -14.92
C ALA A 147 3.30 7.22 -15.44
N LEU A 148 4.45 7.15 -14.75
CA LEU A 148 5.68 7.80 -15.18
C LEU A 148 6.15 7.27 -16.55
N LYS A 149 6.27 5.96 -16.69
CA LYS A 149 6.73 5.32 -17.91
C LYS A 149 5.79 5.63 -19.09
N LEU A 150 4.46 5.57 -18.85
CA LEU A 150 3.46 5.92 -19.85
C LEU A 150 3.53 7.40 -20.23
N THR A 151 3.66 8.30 -19.25
CA THR A 151 3.79 9.75 -19.49
C THR A 151 5.04 10.07 -20.30
N LEU A 152 6.18 9.47 -19.99
CA LEU A 152 7.41 9.64 -20.77
C LEU A 152 7.21 9.18 -22.21
N ARG A 153 6.68 7.98 -22.44
CA ARG A 153 6.41 7.44 -23.79
C ARG A 153 5.43 8.30 -24.59
N ALA A 154 4.36 8.80 -23.95
CA ALA A 154 3.40 9.68 -24.60
C ALA A 154 4.02 10.97 -25.13
N HIS A 155 5.15 11.39 -24.55
CA HIS A 155 5.89 12.58 -24.96
C HIS A 155 7.17 12.27 -25.77
N GLY A 156 7.29 11.04 -26.29
CA GLY A 156 8.41 10.63 -27.14
C GLY A 156 9.73 10.46 -26.40
N LEU A 157 9.67 10.12 -25.11
CA LEU A 157 10.83 9.78 -24.29
C LEU A 157 10.81 8.28 -23.97
N ASP A 158 11.94 7.62 -24.22
CA ASP A 158 12.14 6.24 -23.77
C ASP A 158 12.54 6.24 -22.29
N PRO A 159 11.75 5.63 -21.39
CA PRO A 159 12.04 5.60 -19.96
C PRO A 159 13.37 4.90 -19.64
N ASP A 160 13.85 3.99 -20.49
CA ASP A 160 15.06 3.21 -20.25
C ASP A 160 16.32 3.81 -20.90
N ALA A 161 16.14 4.67 -21.92
CA ALA A 161 17.24 5.25 -22.69
C ALA A 161 17.39 6.76 -22.51
N ASP A 162 16.30 7.51 -22.37
CA ASP A 162 16.30 8.97 -22.41
C ASP A 162 16.42 9.63 -21.03
N VAL A 163 16.15 8.90 -19.94
CA VAL A 163 16.17 9.42 -18.57
C VAL A 163 16.91 8.47 -17.63
N GLN A 164 17.24 8.93 -16.42
CA GLN A 164 17.83 8.10 -15.38
C GLN A 164 16.78 7.84 -14.29
N LEU A 165 16.14 6.68 -14.32
CA LEU A 165 15.14 6.30 -13.33
C LEU A 165 15.80 5.92 -12.01
N VAL A 166 15.35 6.52 -10.89
CA VAL A 166 15.87 6.32 -9.54
C VAL A 166 14.75 5.79 -8.66
N ASN A 167 14.84 4.53 -8.28
CA ASN A 167 13.87 3.95 -7.34
C ASN A 167 14.09 4.50 -5.93
N LEU A 168 13.05 5.06 -5.34
CA LEU A 168 13.05 5.65 -3.99
C LEU A 168 11.76 5.28 -3.26
N ALA A 169 11.86 5.11 -1.94
CA ALA A 169 10.67 4.99 -1.09
C ALA A 169 9.87 6.30 -1.09
N TYR A 170 8.56 6.22 -0.84
CA TYR A 170 7.68 7.40 -0.76
C TYR A 170 8.19 8.45 0.24
N SER A 171 8.66 7.99 1.42
CA SER A 171 9.22 8.84 2.48
C SER A 171 10.48 9.60 2.08
N ASP A 172 11.26 9.04 1.16
CA ASP A 172 12.56 9.61 0.76
C ASP A 172 12.46 10.61 -0.38
N MET A 173 11.33 10.65 -1.08
CA MET A 173 11.17 11.33 -2.36
C MET A 173 11.43 12.83 -2.27
N ALA A 174 10.75 13.54 -1.36
CA ALA A 174 10.93 14.99 -1.18
C ALA A 174 12.35 15.33 -0.68
N GLY A 175 12.91 14.51 0.23
CA GLY A 175 14.27 14.68 0.71
C GLY A 175 15.33 14.46 -0.38
N ALA A 176 15.15 13.49 -1.27
CA ALA A 176 16.03 13.26 -2.41
C ALA A 176 15.99 14.43 -3.40
N TYR A 177 14.80 14.99 -3.65
CA TYR A 177 14.63 16.18 -4.49
C TYR A 177 15.34 17.40 -3.87
N THR A 178 15.08 17.69 -2.61
CA THR A 178 15.69 18.83 -1.90
C THR A 178 17.22 18.73 -1.85
N ALA A 179 17.74 17.53 -1.62
CA ALA A 179 19.18 17.26 -1.60
C ALA A 179 19.83 17.23 -3.00
N GLY A 180 19.06 17.41 -4.07
CA GLY A 180 19.59 17.38 -5.44
C GLY A 180 19.99 15.99 -5.93
N ARG A 181 19.50 14.92 -5.31
CA ARG A 181 19.74 13.54 -5.76
C ARG A 181 18.89 13.16 -6.97
N VAL A 182 17.70 13.76 -7.10
CA VAL A 182 16.85 13.68 -8.27
C VAL A 182 16.49 15.08 -8.76
N ASP A 183 16.20 15.21 -10.05
CA ASP A 183 15.91 16.48 -10.72
C ASP A 183 14.39 16.66 -10.87
N ALA A 184 13.66 15.55 -10.96
CA ALA A 184 12.22 15.45 -10.97
C ALA A 184 11.80 14.14 -10.28
N PHE A 185 10.51 13.99 -9.97
CA PHE A 185 9.96 12.71 -9.56
C PHE A 185 8.46 12.63 -9.81
N LEU A 186 7.96 11.41 -10.02
CA LEU A 186 6.54 11.09 -9.97
C LEU A 186 6.30 10.21 -8.74
N SER A 187 5.49 10.70 -7.81
CA SER A 187 5.23 10.02 -6.54
C SER A 187 3.82 10.32 -6.03
N ALA A 188 3.45 9.65 -4.94
CA ALA A 188 2.22 9.94 -4.23
C ALA A 188 2.29 11.27 -3.46
N GLU A 189 1.11 11.76 -3.05
CA GLU A 189 0.98 12.96 -2.22
C GLU A 189 1.74 12.85 -0.89
N MET A 190 1.81 13.91 -0.18
CA MET A 190 2.78 14.35 0.82
C MET A 190 4.16 14.64 0.21
N GLY A 191 4.81 13.69 -0.45
CA GLY A 191 6.08 13.94 -1.13
C GLY A 191 5.98 15.04 -2.19
N VAL A 192 4.93 15.02 -2.99
CA VAL A 192 4.64 16.02 -4.03
C VAL A 192 4.38 17.39 -3.41
N SER A 193 3.51 17.46 -2.40
CA SER A 193 3.17 18.73 -1.72
C SER A 193 4.37 19.33 -1.00
N LEU A 194 5.19 18.52 -0.32
CA LEU A 194 6.45 18.96 0.30
C LEU A 194 7.44 19.50 -0.73
N ALA A 195 7.58 18.85 -1.88
CA ALA A 195 8.47 19.34 -2.93
C ALA A 195 7.96 20.65 -3.54
N ARG A 196 6.64 20.80 -3.73
CA ARG A 196 6.03 22.06 -4.17
C ARG A 196 6.29 23.20 -3.19
N GLN A 197 6.19 22.96 -1.90
CA GLN A 197 6.55 23.93 -0.87
C GLN A 197 8.04 24.31 -0.95
N ALA A 198 8.91 23.37 -1.34
CA ALA A 198 10.34 23.61 -1.60
C ALA A 198 10.65 24.18 -3.00
N GLY A 199 9.64 24.64 -3.75
CA GLY A 199 9.80 25.31 -5.04
C GLY A 199 9.73 24.40 -6.27
N ALA A 200 9.35 23.13 -6.13
CA ALA A 200 9.05 22.29 -7.27
C ALA A 200 7.74 22.73 -7.94
N HIS A 201 7.63 22.53 -9.25
CA HIS A 201 6.39 22.73 -9.97
C HIS A 201 5.95 21.44 -10.68
N GLN A 202 4.66 21.33 -10.98
CA GLN A 202 4.14 20.25 -11.77
C GLN A 202 4.60 20.37 -13.21
N ILE A 203 5.23 19.30 -13.74
CA ILE A 203 5.74 19.26 -15.12
C ILE A 203 4.63 18.81 -16.06
N LEU A 204 3.96 17.71 -15.72
CA LEU A 204 2.91 17.07 -16.50
C LEU A 204 1.85 16.49 -15.55
N SER A 205 0.64 16.27 -16.08
CA SER A 205 -0.37 15.48 -15.38
C SER A 205 -0.03 13.99 -15.49
N PRO A 206 0.08 13.24 -14.39
CA PRO A 206 0.28 11.79 -14.44
C PRO A 206 -0.99 11.02 -14.83
N TYR A 207 -2.12 11.73 -14.97
CA TYR A 207 -3.44 11.12 -15.19
C TYR A 207 -3.85 11.08 -16.66
N GLU A 208 -3.14 11.76 -17.54
CA GLU A 208 -3.35 11.75 -18.99
C GLU A 208 -2.70 10.52 -19.64
N THR A 209 -3.01 9.37 -19.09
CA THR A 209 -2.51 8.05 -19.51
C THR A 209 -3.68 7.06 -19.59
N PRO A 210 -3.53 5.92 -20.28
CA PRO A 210 -4.59 4.91 -20.37
C PRO A 210 -5.07 4.35 -19.03
N ILE A 211 -4.26 4.40 -17.98
CA ILE A 211 -4.65 3.98 -16.61
C ILE A 211 -5.37 5.10 -15.85
N GLY A 212 -5.42 6.33 -16.39
CA GLY A 212 -6.02 7.49 -15.74
C GLY A 212 -5.43 7.75 -14.36
N ALA A 213 -6.28 8.06 -13.41
CA ALA A 213 -5.92 8.35 -12.03
C ALA A 213 -6.01 7.11 -11.10
N THR A 214 -6.19 5.90 -11.64
CA THR A 214 -6.35 4.67 -10.86
C THR A 214 -5.17 4.42 -9.94
N ASN A 215 -5.44 4.29 -8.64
CA ASN A 215 -4.37 4.22 -7.64
C ASN A 215 -4.64 3.18 -6.54
N ILE A 216 -5.60 3.42 -5.65
CA ILE A 216 -5.76 2.68 -4.40
C ILE A 216 -7.04 1.86 -4.42
N VAL A 217 -6.94 0.65 -3.85
CA VAL A 217 -8.03 -0.31 -3.70
C VAL A 217 -8.16 -0.81 -2.27
N LEU A 218 -9.32 -1.30 -1.93
CA LEU A 218 -9.56 -2.14 -0.76
C LEU A 218 -9.41 -3.60 -1.20
N GLY A 219 -8.42 -4.28 -0.64
CA GLY A 219 -8.16 -5.70 -0.87
C GLY A 219 -8.60 -6.54 0.32
N GLY A 220 -8.98 -7.79 0.06
CA GLY A 220 -9.33 -8.76 1.09
C GLY A 220 -8.51 -10.03 0.99
N ASN A 221 -8.22 -10.65 2.14
CA ASN A 221 -7.70 -12.01 2.21
C ASN A 221 -8.80 -13.00 1.78
N GLY A 222 -8.53 -13.88 0.83
CA GLY A 222 -9.54 -14.77 0.24
C GLY A 222 -10.19 -15.68 1.26
N ARG A 223 -9.41 -16.26 2.18
CA ARG A 223 -9.94 -17.11 3.24
C ARG A 223 -10.88 -16.33 4.19
N PHE A 224 -10.49 -15.12 4.61
CA PHE A 224 -11.35 -14.27 5.43
C PHE A 224 -12.68 -13.96 4.72
N LEU A 225 -12.62 -13.65 3.43
CA LEU A 225 -13.80 -13.35 2.61
C LEU A 225 -14.75 -14.57 2.49
N ASP A 226 -14.20 -15.77 2.41
CA ASP A 226 -14.96 -17.02 2.24
C ASP A 226 -15.52 -17.55 3.57
N GLU A 227 -14.73 -17.50 4.64
CA GLU A 227 -15.10 -18.02 5.95
C GLU A 227 -15.95 -17.05 6.77
N HIS A 228 -15.83 -15.71 6.50
CA HIS A 228 -16.49 -14.65 7.26
C HIS A 228 -17.20 -13.63 6.36
N PRO A 229 -18.08 -14.05 5.41
CA PRO A 229 -18.63 -13.13 4.39
C PRO A 229 -19.45 -11.98 4.98
N ASP A 230 -20.15 -12.19 6.10
CA ASP A 230 -20.93 -11.13 6.75
C ASP A 230 -20.02 -10.09 7.39
N ARG A 231 -18.95 -10.51 8.05
CA ARG A 231 -17.94 -9.58 8.59
C ARG A 231 -17.21 -8.82 7.49
N ALA A 232 -16.92 -9.47 6.37
CA ALA A 232 -16.34 -8.80 5.20
C ALA A 232 -17.27 -7.71 4.67
N ARG A 233 -18.58 -8.00 4.56
CA ARG A 233 -19.59 -7.02 4.14
C ARG A 233 -19.72 -5.85 5.12
N GLU A 234 -19.79 -6.12 6.41
CA GLU A 234 -19.82 -5.10 7.47
C GLU A 234 -18.55 -4.22 7.42
N THR A 235 -17.40 -4.82 7.17
CA THR A 235 -16.12 -4.10 7.03
C THR A 235 -16.14 -3.20 5.81
N VAL A 236 -16.63 -3.67 4.65
CA VAL A 236 -16.79 -2.85 3.45
C VAL A 236 -17.78 -1.70 3.70
N GLN A 237 -18.90 -1.94 4.37
CA GLN A 237 -19.86 -0.89 4.74
C GLN A 237 -19.23 0.17 5.65
N SER A 238 -18.45 -0.24 6.65
CA SER A 238 -17.73 0.70 7.52
C SER A 238 -16.67 1.50 6.74
N PHE A 239 -16.01 0.86 5.80
CA PHE A 239 -15.05 1.51 4.91
C PHE A 239 -15.75 2.55 4.00
N THR A 240 -16.86 2.18 3.37
CA THR A 240 -17.62 3.13 2.52
C THR A 240 -18.16 4.30 3.33
N GLY A 241 -18.63 4.06 4.57
CA GLY A 241 -19.03 5.10 5.50
C GLY A 241 -17.88 6.07 5.83
N ALA A 242 -16.68 5.53 6.07
CA ALA A 242 -15.48 6.34 6.32
C ALA A 242 -15.07 7.17 5.09
N ILE A 243 -15.16 6.60 3.88
CA ILE A 243 -14.90 7.32 2.63
C ILE A 243 -15.89 8.48 2.44
N GLU A 244 -17.20 8.22 2.61
CA GLU A 244 -18.22 9.27 2.48
C GLU A 244 -18.06 10.36 3.54
N PHE A 245 -17.69 9.99 4.78
CA PHE A 245 -17.36 10.95 5.82
C PHE A 245 -16.18 11.85 5.41
N MET A 246 -15.08 11.27 4.93
CA MET A 246 -13.90 12.03 4.47
C MET A 246 -14.23 12.94 3.28
N LYS A 247 -15.11 12.51 2.36
CA LYS A 247 -15.61 13.36 1.24
C LYS A 247 -16.44 14.54 1.73
N GLY A 248 -17.21 14.36 2.80
CA GLY A 248 -18.07 15.38 3.38
C GLY A 248 -17.37 16.31 4.36
N ASP A 249 -16.28 15.88 5.00
CA ASP A 249 -15.58 16.64 6.05
C ASP A 249 -14.05 16.59 5.85
N HIS A 250 -13.57 17.44 4.94
CA HIS A 250 -12.13 17.59 4.68
C HIS A 250 -11.37 18.14 5.90
N GLU A 251 -12.05 18.89 6.78
CA GLU A 251 -11.44 19.41 8.01
C GLU A 251 -11.11 18.28 8.99
N ALA A 252 -12.06 17.38 9.24
CA ALA A 252 -11.84 16.21 10.07
C ALA A 252 -10.77 15.29 9.48
N TRP A 253 -10.76 15.12 8.15
CA TRP A 253 -9.73 14.32 7.47
C TRP A 253 -8.33 14.92 7.63
N ALA A 254 -8.16 16.22 7.35
CA ALA A 254 -6.88 16.90 7.51
C ALA A 254 -6.41 16.90 8.98
N THR A 255 -7.32 17.17 9.93
CA THR A 255 -7.03 17.14 11.36
C THR A 255 -6.57 15.74 11.79
N GLY A 256 -7.28 14.69 11.36
CA GLY A 256 -6.89 13.30 11.65
C GLY A 256 -5.48 12.96 11.18
N LEU A 257 -5.11 13.37 9.95
CA LEU A 257 -3.74 13.17 9.41
C LEU A 257 -2.68 13.91 10.23
N VAL A 258 -2.96 15.16 10.63
CA VAL A 258 -2.05 15.95 11.47
C VAL A 258 -1.86 15.31 12.84
N GLU A 259 -2.95 14.93 13.51
CA GLU A 259 -2.90 14.34 14.86
C GLU A 259 -2.27 12.94 14.87
N THR A 260 -2.58 12.11 13.86
CA THR A 260 -2.09 10.72 13.81
C THR A 260 -0.62 10.63 13.41
N PHE A 261 -0.19 11.47 12.45
CA PHE A 261 1.13 11.33 11.84
C PHE A 261 2.06 12.53 12.05
N GLY A 262 1.61 13.58 12.74
CA GLY A 262 2.41 14.79 12.96
C GLY A 262 2.67 15.59 11.68
N MET A 263 1.76 15.53 10.72
CA MET A 263 1.92 16.22 9.45
C MET A 263 1.75 17.72 9.59
N GLU A 264 2.44 18.50 8.74
CA GLU A 264 2.22 19.94 8.65
C GLU A 264 0.85 20.24 8.03
N ARG A 265 -0.01 21.01 8.72
CA ARG A 265 -1.37 21.28 8.30
C ARG A 265 -1.44 21.88 6.89
N ALA A 266 -0.62 22.88 6.59
CA ALA A 266 -0.63 23.54 5.29
C ALA A 266 -0.29 22.60 4.13
N VAL A 267 0.62 21.63 4.35
CA VAL A 267 0.95 20.59 3.36
C VAL A 267 -0.20 19.61 3.21
N THR A 268 -0.82 19.22 4.33
CA THR A 268 -1.93 18.28 4.36
C THR A 268 -3.14 18.82 3.60
N ASP A 269 -3.50 20.11 3.81
CA ASP A 269 -4.60 20.77 3.13
C ASP A 269 -4.43 20.79 1.60
N ILE A 270 -3.19 20.91 1.11
CA ILE A 270 -2.88 20.82 -0.33
C ILE A 270 -3.00 19.37 -0.80
N ALA A 271 -2.44 18.44 -0.05
CA ALA A 271 -2.36 17.04 -0.44
C ALA A 271 -3.74 16.37 -0.58
N ILE A 272 -4.67 16.63 0.35
CA ILE A 272 -6.02 16.05 0.30
C ILE A 272 -6.84 16.53 -0.90
N GLN A 273 -6.57 17.73 -1.44
CA GLN A 273 -7.29 18.27 -2.61
C GLN A 273 -6.97 17.52 -3.91
N ASN A 274 -5.82 16.82 -3.97
CA ASN A 274 -5.44 16.03 -5.14
C ASN A 274 -5.92 14.57 -5.04
N VAL A 275 -6.57 14.18 -3.96
CA VAL A 275 -7.10 12.82 -3.74
C VAL A 275 -8.57 12.76 -4.12
N MET A 276 -8.91 11.84 -4.98
CA MET A 276 -10.29 11.56 -5.42
C MET A 276 -10.78 10.30 -4.69
N LEU A 277 -11.37 10.49 -3.51
CA LEU A 277 -11.91 9.39 -2.70
C LEU A 277 -13.08 8.72 -3.42
N ARG A 278 -13.09 7.39 -3.41
CA ARG A 278 -14.14 6.56 -4.00
C ARG A 278 -14.18 5.19 -3.34
N TRP A 279 -15.23 4.42 -3.61
CA TRP A 279 -15.36 3.03 -3.15
C TRP A 279 -16.00 2.11 -4.20
N GLU A 280 -16.57 2.67 -5.28
CA GLU A 280 -17.28 1.95 -6.31
C GLU A 280 -16.34 1.10 -7.17
N LEU A 281 -16.81 -0.07 -7.60
CA LEU A 281 -16.20 -0.92 -8.63
C LEU A 281 -17.01 -0.84 -9.92
N ASP A 282 -17.20 0.38 -10.44
CA ASP A 282 -17.89 0.60 -11.71
C ASP A 282 -17.10 0.06 -12.92
N ASP A 283 -17.73 0.03 -14.08
CA ASP A 283 -17.14 -0.52 -15.29
C ASP A 283 -15.91 0.27 -15.74
N GLU A 284 -15.92 1.60 -15.56
CA GLU A 284 -14.79 2.46 -15.90
C GLU A 284 -13.57 2.12 -15.04
N PHE A 285 -13.76 1.98 -13.73
CA PHE A 285 -12.68 1.60 -12.81
C PHE A 285 -12.12 0.21 -13.16
N ARG A 286 -13.00 -0.77 -13.39
CA ARG A 286 -12.59 -2.13 -13.79
C ARG A 286 -11.82 -2.15 -15.11
N GLN A 287 -12.22 -1.34 -16.09
CA GLN A 287 -11.49 -1.19 -17.35
C GLN A 287 -10.10 -0.59 -17.13
N ARG A 288 -9.96 0.45 -16.30
CA ARG A 288 -8.67 1.07 -15.97
C ARG A 288 -7.75 0.11 -15.21
N VAL A 289 -8.28 -0.67 -14.28
CA VAL A 289 -7.50 -1.72 -13.57
C VAL A 289 -7.06 -2.82 -14.54
N THR A 290 -7.90 -3.19 -15.51
CA THR A 290 -7.53 -4.14 -16.57
C THR A 290 -6.40 -3.58 -17.44
N GLU A 291 -6.49 -2.31 -17.82
CA GLU A 291 -5.44 -1.64 -18.57
C GLU A 291 -4.15 -1.53 -17.75
N LEU A 292 -4.25 -1.21 -16.44
CA LEU A 292 -3.11 -1.22 -15.53
C LEU A 292 -2.40 -2.58 -15.53
N ALA A 293 -3.16 -3.69 -15.41
CA ALA A 293 -2.59 -5.04 -15.47
C ALA A 293 -1.86 -5.31 -16.79
N ARG A 294 -2.43 -4.85 -17.92
CA ARG A 294 -1.81 -4.96 -19.25
C ARG A 294 -0.49 -4.17 -19.31
N GLN A 295 -0.49 -2.94 -18.79
CA GLN A 295 0.71 -2.10 -18.74
C GLN A 295 1.79 -2.67 -17.83
N MET A 296 1.41 -3.29 -16.71
CA MET A 296 2.36 -3.97 -15.82
C MET A 296 3.09 -5.13 -16.54
N VAL A 297 2.41 -5.84 -17.45
CA VAL A 297 3.06 -6.85 -18.29
C VAL A 297 3.98 -6.20 -19.33
N GLU A 298 3.54 -5.13 -19.96
CA GLU A 298 4.33 -4.41 -20.98
C GLU A 298 5.63 -3.81 -20.41
N PHE A 299 5.63 -3.45 -19.12
CA PHE A 299 6.79 -2.92 -18.41
C PHE A 299 7.52 -3.97 -17.55
N ASP A 300 7.32 -5.26 -17.83
CA ASP A 300 7.98 -6.40 -17.16
C ASP A 300 7.77 -6.45 -15.63
N GLN A 301 6.72 -5.81 -15.11
CA GLN A 301 6.36 -5.92 -13.69
C GLN A 301 5.56 -7.19 -13.39
N LEU A 302 4.91 -7.75 -14.39
CA LEU A 302 4.20 -9.03 -14.31
C LEU A 302 4.64 -9.93 -15.47
N PRO A 303 4.86 -11.23 -15.25
CA PRO A 303 5.14 -12.16 -16.33
C PRO A 303 3.92 -12.38 -17.24
N THR A 304 2.71 -12.30 -16.68
CA THR A 304 1.43 -12.43 -17.36
C THR A 304 0.36 -11.62 -16.63
N ALA A 305 -0.64 -11.14 -17.35
CA ALA A 305 -1.80 -10.50 -16.73
C ALA A 305 -2.60 -11.50 -15.89
N PRO A 306 -3.14 -11.08 -14.73
CA PRO A 306 -4.01 -11.94 -13.94
C PRO A 306 -5.31 -12.27 -14.68
N ASP A 307 -5.96 -13.36 -14.29
CA ASP A 307 -7.33 -13.67 -14.72
C ASP A 307 -8.27 -12.62 -14.13
N MET A 308 -8.72 -11.67 -14.97
CA MET A 308 -9.54 -10.55 -14.55
C MET A 308 -10.90 -10.97 -13.97
N THR A 309 -11.38 -12.20 -14.22
CA THR A 309 -12.61 -12.72 -13.62
C THR A 309 -12.45 -13.01 -12.13
N LYS A 310 -11.22 -13.13 -11.64
CA LYS A 310 -10.87 -13.40 -10.24
C LYS A 310 -10.39 -12.15 -9.48
N VAL A 311 -10.20 -11.03 -10.20
CA VAL A 311 -9.65 -9.82 -9.60
C VAL A 311 -10.63 -9.16 -8.65
N PHE A 312 -11.92 -9.13 -9.01
CA PHE A 312 -12.94 -8.39 -8.28
C PHE A 312 -13.95 -9.30 -7.61
N ARG A 313 -14.20 -9.05 -6.34
CA ARG A 313 -15.27 -9.67 -5.56
C ARG A 313 -16.28 -8.59 -5.16
N THR A 314 -17.30 -8.38 -5.99
CA THR A 314 -18.27 -7.28 -5.88
C THR A 314 -19.40 -7.55 -4.91
N GLU A 315 -19.60 -8.80 -4.50
CA GLU A 315 -20.69 -9.23 -3.63
C GLU A 315 -20.66 -8.63 -2.21
N PHE A 316 -19.58 -7.96 -1.85
CA PHE A 316 -19.45 -7.25 -0.57
C PHE A 316 -19.88 -5.77 -0.65
N LEU A 317 -20.03 -5.23 -1.87
CA LEU A 317 -20.46 -3.85 -2.12
C LEU A 317 -21.99 -3.69 -2.18
N ASP A 318 -22.74 -4.79 -2.25
CA ASP A 318 -24.18 -4.73 -2.33
C ASP A 318 -24.74 -4.06 -1.07
N THR A 319 -25.26 -2.86 -1.26
CA THR A 319 -25.94 -2.09 -0.20
C THR A 319 -27.15 -2.90 0.23
N PRO A 320 -27.37 -3.14 1.52
CA PRO A 320 -28.65 -3.63 1.98
C PRO A 320 -29.72 -2.67 1.48
N ALA A 321 -30.77 -3.18 0.87
CA ALA A 321 -31.89 -2.37 0.47
C ALA A 321 -32.28 -1.48 1.65
N SER A 322 -32.35 -0.18 1.43
CA SER A 322 -32.73 0.84 2.42
C SER A 322 -33.93 0.36 3.23
N ARG A 323 -33.75 0.17 4.54
CA ARG A 323 -34.83 -0.08 5.48
C ARG A 323 -35.67 1.17 5.65
#